data_d479316cd57df3551d5eaefedee15e20
#
_entry.id   d479316cd57df3551d5eaefedee15e20
#
_cell.length_a   1.000
_cell.length_b   1.000
_cell.length_c   1.000
_cell.angle_alpha   90.00
_cell.angle_beta   90.00
_cell.angle_gamma   90.00
#
_symmetry.space_group_name_H-M   'P 1'
#
loop_
_entity.id
_entity.type
_entity.pdbx_description
1 polymer ?
#
loop_
_entity_poly.entity_id
_entity_poly.type
_entity_poly.pdbx_seq_one_letter_code
_entity_poly.pdbx_strand_id
1 'polypeptide(L)'
;MQKVSFCFVVIVCALALSGCLKVGSSKAEPEAAQQLLKLRGYEFNEKSFFAAAQARDTLALNAFFDAGINPNAQDSDGRTVLISAAARGDLAIVNALLARGVDPNVKDKRGYTALSHAIEAMYEDVVETLLNRPELDPNCRGLNGRPALLAYVWRDNKERVERLLVHGADVNAQDSDGDTALHGAAQTGNVDIVRILLDKGANANAKNQQGGTPLMWAAVYGNQEAARLLLSRGADASLKDNDGITAAEWAARNNREKVVSVLKGKG
;
A
#
# COMPACT_ATOMS: atom_id res chain seq x y z
N MET A 1 24.45 40.72 -20.35
CA MET A 1 24.24 39.37 -19.85
C MET A 1 23.28 38.60 -20.80
N GLN A 2 23.69 38.41 -22.08
CA GLN A 2 22.78 37.82 -23.11
C GLN A 2 23.52 36.98 -24.17
N LYS A 3 24.70 36.44 -23.85
CA LYS A 3 25.54 35.65 -24.78
C LYS A 3 25.74 34.16 -24.43
N VAL A 4 25.20 33.68 -23.32
CA VAL A 4 25.38 32.26 -22.89
C VAL A 4 24.25 31.34 -23.37
N SER A 5 23.07 31.89 -23.73
CA SER A 5 21.89 31.09 -24.15
C SER A 5 21.95 30.61 -25.61
N PHE A 6 22.80 31.20 -26.45
CA PHE A 6 22.85 30.90 -27.88
C PHE A 6 23.81 29.76 -28.25
N CYS A 7 24.82 29.50 -27.40
CA CYS A 7 25.75 28.37 -27.63
C CYS A 7 25.18 27.00 -27.35
N PHE A 8 24.18 26.88 -26.45
CA PHE A 8 23.63 25.57 -26.07
C PHE A 8 22.69 24.98 -27.14
N VAL A 9 21.96 25.82 -27.87
CA VAL A 9 21.08 25.39 -28.97
C VAL A 9 21.89 24.98 -30.22
N VAL A 10 23.05 25.58 -30.43
CA VAL A 10 23.92 25.30 -31.60
C VAL A 10 24.67 23.97 -31.45
N ILE A 11 25.04 23.57 -30.23
CA ILE A 11 25.75 22.30 -29.99
C ILE A 11 24.81 21.10 -30.15
N VAL A 12 23.53 21.24 -29.75
CA VAL A 12 22.51 20.17 -29.94
C VAL A 12 22.14 20.03 -31.42
N CYS A 13 22.11 21.13 -32.22
CA CYS A 13 21.84 21.07 -33.66
C CYS A 13 23.00 20.61 -34.52
N ALA A 14 24.26 20.83 -34.08
CA ALA A 14 25.44 20.43 -34.84
C ALA A 14 25.70 18.90 -34.81
N LEU A 15 25.23 18.21 -33.78
CA LEU A 15 25.29 16.74 -33.67
C LEU A 15 24.18 16.01 -34.43
N ALA A 16 23.14 16.72 -34.83
CA ALA A 16 22.04 16.17 -35.66
C ALA A 16 22.29 16.13 -37.15
N LEU A 17 23.37 16.80 -37.65
CA LEU A 17 23.68 16.92 -39.07
C LEU A 17 24.79 15.98 -39.56
N SER A 18 25.49 15.24 -38.71
CA SER A 18 26.33 14.12 -39.09
C SER A 18 25.53 12.82 -39.00
N GLY A 19 24.94 12.45 -40.14
CA GLY A 19 24.00 11.32 -40.28
C GLY A 19 24.51 9.93 -39.93
N CYS A 20 24.79 9.71 -38.63
CA CYS A 20 25.05 8.40 -38.06
C CYS A 20 24.63 8.35 -36.57
N LEU A 21 23.37 8.71 -36.26
CA LEU A 21 22.78 8.34 -35.00
C LEU A 21 21.67 7.33 -35.28
N LYS A 22 22.02 6.04 -35.15
CA LYS A 22 21.05 5.01 -34.84
C LYS A 22 20.30 5.49 -33.59
N VAL A 23 18.99 5.73 -33.73
CA VAL A 23 18.07 5.91 -32.59
C VAL A 23 17.92 4.54 -31.93
N GLY A 24 18.98 4.11 -31.24
CA GLY A 24 18.92 3.11 -30.20
C GLY A 24 18.89 3.89 -28.91
N SER A 25 18.10 3.49 -27.94
CA SER A 25 18.00 4.03 -26.58
C SER A 25 19.41 4.17 -25.94
N SER A 26 20.13 5.25 -26.25
CA SER A 26 21.43 5.52 -25.64
C SER A 26 21.14 6.03 -24.24
N LYS A 27 21.44 5.20 -23.21
CA LYS A 27 21.66 5.72 -21.86
C LYS A 27 22.66 6.88 -21.99
N ALA A 28 22.31 8.05 -21.44
CA ALA A 28 23.24 9.15 -21.37
C ALA A 28 24.55 8.65 -20.73
N GLU A 29 25.71 9.06 -21.25
CA GLU A 29 26.97 8.66 -20.65
C GLU A 29 27.01 9.17 -19.21
N PRO A 30 27.44 8.36 -18.22
CA PRO A 30 27.44 8.73 -16.80
C PRO A 30 28.11 10.08 -16.50
N GLU A 31 29.17 10.41 -17.27
CA GLU A 31 29.88 11.69 -17.14
C GLU A 31 29.01 12.89 -17.53
N ALA A 32 28.24 12.78 -18.61
CA ALA A 32 27.31 13.83 -19.06
C ALA A 32 26.18 14.03 -18.05
N ALA A 33 25.67 12.94 -17.47
CA ALA A 33 24.68 12.98 -16.42
C ALA A 33 25.20 13.67 -15.15
N GLN A 34 26.42 13.35 -14.71
CA GLN A 34 27.07 14.01 -13.56
C GLN A 34 27.32 15.51 -13.82
N GLN A 35 27.65 15.88 -15.04
CA GLN A 35 27.82 17.29 -15.41
C GLN A 35 26.47 18.04 -15.36
N LEU A 36 25.38 17.41 -15.80
CA LEU A 36 24.04 17.98 -15.68
C LEU A 36 23.67 18.21 -14.19
N LEU A 37 23.97 17.24 -13.31
CA LEU A 37 23.73 17.39 -11.87
C LEU A 37 24.48 18.59 -11.30
N LYS A 38 25.77 18.76 -11.62
CA LYS A 38 26.56 19.93 -11.17
C LYS A 38 25.97 21.24 -11.66
N LEU A 39 25.50 21.31 -12.92
CA LEU A 39 24.88 22.53 -13.47
C LEU A 39 23.55 22.86 -12.75
N ARG A 40 22.87 21.86 -12.19
CA ARG A 40 21.67 22.03 -11.39
C ARG A 40 21.93 22.22 -9.90
N GLY A 41 23.19 22.24 -9.46
CA GLY A 41 23.58 22.46 -8.08
C GLY A 41 23.55 21.21 -7.20
N TYR A 42 23.55 20.01 -7.81
CA TYR A 42 23.59 18.76 -7.06
C TYR A 42 24.96 18.09 -7.17
N GLU A 43 25.43 17.58 -6.06
CA GLU A 43 26.56 16.63 -6.03
C GLU A 43 26.05 15.21 -6.31
N PHE A 44 26.87 14.36 -6.93
CA PHE A 44 26.51 12.97 -7.15
C PHE A 44 26.67 12.16 -5.86
N ASN A 45 25.65 12.21 -5.02
CA ASN A 45 25.53 11.43 -3.78
C ASN A 45 24.07 11.19 -3.41
N GLU A 46 23.83 10.28 -2.49
CA GLU A 46 22.47 9.90 -2.05
C GLU A 46 21.71 11.08 -1.41
N LYS A 47 22.37 11.92 -0.61
CA LYS A 47 21.74 13.10 0.01
C LYS A 47 21.17 14.05 -1.04
N SER A 48 21.91 14.30 -2.10
CA SER A 48 21.44 15.14 -3.22
C SER A 48 20.35 14.46 -4.04
N PHE A 49 20.37 13.13 -4.15
CA PHE A 49 19.28 12.36 -4.79
C PHE A 49 17.96 12.54 -4.04
N PHE A 50 17.97 12.44 -2.71
CA PHE A 50 16.79 12.75 -1.88
C PHE A 50 16.36 14.22 -2.01
N ALA A 51 17.32 15.16 -2.03
CA ALA A 51 17.02 16.58 -2.19
C ALA A 51 16.37 16.89 -3.54
N ALA A 52 16.82 16.27 -4.64
CA ALA A 52 16.24 16.43 -5.96
C ALA A 52 14.79 15.92 -6.00
N ALA A 53 14.50 14.78 -5.36
CA ALA A 53 13.15 14.26 -5.23
C ALA A 53 12.24 15.17 -4.38
N GLN A 54 12.78 15.75 -3.31
CA GLN A 54 12.06 16.69 -2.46
C GLN A 54 11.77 18.00 -3.19
N ALA A 55 12.68 18.46 -4.05
CA ALA A 55 12.51 19.64 -4.91
C ALA A 55 11.62 19.35 -6.14
N ARG A 56 11.14 18.11 -6.33
CA ARG A 56 10.38 17.66 -7.51
C ARG A 56 11.15 17.85 -8.82
N ASP A 57 12.47 17.81 -8.76
CA ASP A 57 13.34 17.97 -9.92
C ASP A 57 13.49 16.64 -10.67
N THR A 58 12.52 16.34 -11.53
CA THR A 58 12.50 15.09 -12.31
C THR A 58 13.67 14.98 -13.29
N LEU A 59 14.19 16.11 -13.79
CA LEU A 59 15.37 16.10 -14.66
C LEU A 59 16.64 15.70 -13.90
N ALA A 60 16.83 16.24 -12.68
CA ALA A 60 17.94 15.82 -11.82
C ALA A 60 17.78 14.35 -11.41
N LEU A 61 16.58 13.88 -11.06
CA LEU A 61 16.33 12.46 -10.75
C LEU A 61 16.75 11.56 -11.91
N ASN A 62 16.36 11.88 -13.14
CA ASN A 62 16.77 11.11 -14.31
C ASN A 62 18.29 11.11 -14.48
N ALA A 63 18.95 12.26 -14.29
CA ALA A 63 20.40 12.35 -14.35
C ALA A 63 21.09 11.52 -13.26
N PHE A 64 20.54 11.43 -12.05
CA PHE A 64 21.05 10.53 -11.00
C PHE A 64 21.00 9.07 -11.43
N PHE A 65 19.89 8.62 -12.03
CA PHE A 65 19.76 7.25 -12.54
C PHE A 65 20.75 6.99 -13.69
N ASP A 66 20.89 7.95 -14.63
CA ASP A 66 21.79 7.82 -15.76
C ASP A 66 23.27 7.83 -15.31
N ALA A 67 23.58 8.54 -14.20
CA ALA A 67 24.89 8.54 -13.56
C ALA A 67 25.17 7.29 -12.70
N GLY A 68 24.18 6.39 -12.51
CA GLY A 68 24.33 5.11 -11.82
C GLY A 68 24.12 5.16 -10.30
N ILE A 69 23.31 6.10 -9.79
CA ILE A 69 22.92 6.11 -8.37
C ILE A 69 22.19 4.82 -8.01
N ASN A 70 22.38 4.33 -6.77
CA ASN A 70 21.55 3.24 -6.26
C ASN A 70 20.09 3.72 -6.14
N PRO A 71 19.15 3.14 -6.92
CA PRO A 71 17.75 3.57 -6.90
C PRO A 71 17.06 3.31 -5.57
N ASN A 72 17.55 2.32 -4.81
CA ASN A 72 17.02 1.90 -3.52
C ASN A 72 17.87 2.38 -2.34
N ALA A 73 18.67 3.43 -2.53
CA ALA A 73 19.41 4.07 -1.44
C ALA A 73 18.45 4.48 -0.33
N GLN A 74 18.88 4.27 0.92
CA GLN A 74 18.06 4.53 2.10
C GLN A 74 18.69 5.65 2.94
N ASP A 75 17.84 6.52 3.47
CA ASP A 75 18.24 7.55 4.44
C ASP A 75 18.46 6.95 5.85
N SER A 76 18.71 7.84 6.82
CA SER A 76 18.91 7.45 8.23
C SER A 76 17.74 6.69 8.86
N ASP A 77 16.54 6.84 8.33
CA ASP A 77 15.33 6.14 8.79
C ASP A 77 15.06 4.86 8.00
N GLY A 78 15.93 4.52 7.06
CA GLY A 78 15.75 3.38 6.15
C GLY A 78 14.77 3.65 5.02
N ARG A 79 14.35 4.91 4.81
CA ARG A 79 13.42 5.28 3.76
C ARG A 79 14.14 5.41 2.43
N THR A 80 13.55 4.87 1.38
CA THR A 80 13.97 5.17 0.01
C THR A 80 13.33 6.48 -0.48
N VAL A 81 13.83 7.00 -1.59
CA VAL A 81 13.19 8.16 -2.26
C VAL A 81 11.74 7.84 -2.63
N LEU A 82 11.43 6.59 -3.03
CA LEU A 82 10.07 6.15 -3.34
C LEU A 82 9.16 6.18 -2.09
N ILE A 83 9.64 5.67 -0.95
CA ILE A 83 8.91 5.74 0.33
C ILE A 83 8.62 7.20 0.69
N SER A 84 9.63 8.06 0.58
CA SER A 84 9.50 9.48 0.92
C SER A 84 8.52 10.22 -0.01
N ALA A 85 8.51 9.90 -1.31
CA ALA A 85 7.59 10.46 -2.29
C ALA A 85 6.15 9.96 -2.04
N ALA A 86 5.97 8.66 -1.78
CA ALA A 86 4.68 8.06 -1.47
C ALA A 86 4.06 8.63 -0.18
N ALA A 87 4.88 8.83 0.87
CA ALA A 87 4.45 9.44 2.13
C ALA A 87 4.02 10.91 1.99
N ARG A 88 4.43 11.62 0.93
CA ARG A 88 4.01 13.00 0.62
C ARG A 88 2.92 13.09 -0.45
N GLY A 89 2.52 11.98 -1.05
CA GLY A 89 1.57 12.00 -2.17
C GLY A 89 2.15 12.58 -3.46
N ASP A 90 3.47 12.57 -3.65
CA ASP A 90 4.14 13.12 -4.81
C ASP A 90 4.02 12.18 -6.03
N LEU A 91 2.83 12.10 -6.62
CA LEU A 91 2.51 11.17 -7.70
C LEU A 91 3.49 11.29 -8.89
N ALA A 92 3.91 12.52 -9.24
CA ALA A 92 4.84 12.73 -10.34
C ALA A 92 6.21 12.07 -10.07
N ILE A 93 6.72 12.20 -8.84
CA ILE A 93 7.98 11.58 -8.41
C ILE A 93 7.82 10.07 -8.31
N VAL A 94 6.73 9.58 -7.73
CA VAL A 94 6.43 8.13 -7.67
C VAL A 94 6.45 7.53 -9.07
N ASN A 95 5.76 8.13 -10.05
CA ASN A 95 5.76 7.67 -11.43
C ASN A 95 7.16 7.68 -12.07
N ALA A 96 7.93 8.75 -11.86
CA ALA A 96 9.29 8.86 -12.39
C ALA A 96 10.22 7.76 -11.84
N LEU A 97 10.13 7.47 -10.53
CA LEU A 97 10.91 6.43 -9.86
C LEU A 97 10.53 5.04 -10.36
N LEU A 98 9.22 4.73 -10.40
CA LEU A 98 8.73 3.43 -10.84
C LEU A 98 9.04 3.16 -12.32
N ALA A 99 9.05 4.20 -13.18
CA ALA A 99 9.47 4.07 -14.58
C ALA A 99 10.95 3.70 -14.73
N ARG A 100 11.77 3.94 -13.70
CA ARG A 100 13.20 3.58 -13.64
C ARG A 100 13.46 2.26 -12.92
N GLY A 101 12.42 1.49 -12.58
CA GLY A 101 12.53 0.17 -11.96
C GLY A 101 12.98 0.21 -10.49
N VAL A 102 12.64 1.27 -9.76
CA VAL A 102 12.84 1.31 -8.30
C VAL A 102 11.96 0.24 -7.66
N ASP A 103 12.54 -0.54 -6.73
CA ASP A 103 11.81 -1.60 -6.02
C ASP A 103 10.75 -0.99 -5.08
N PRO A 104 9.44 -1.27 -5.32
CA PRO A 104 8.35 -0.75 -4.49
C PRO A 104 8.23 -1.43 -3.12
N ASN A 105 8.93 -2.55 -2.90
CA ASN A 105 8.77 -3.42 -1.72
C ASN A 105 9.82 -3.17 -0.64
N VAL A 106 10.75 -2.24 -0.86
CA VAL A 106 11.74 -1.88 0.16
C VAL A 106 11.04 -1.38 1.41
N LYS A 107 11.51 -1.84 2.58
CA LYS A 107 10.97 -1.48 3.88
C LYS A 107 11.90 -0.48 4.59
N ASP A 108 11.29 0.51 5.23
CA ASP A 108 12.00 1.39 6.16
C ASP A 108 12.32 0.67 7.49
N LYS A 109 13.03 1.34 8.42
CA LYS A 109 13.39 0.78 9.73
C LYS A 109 12.19 0.37 10.60
N ARG A 110 11.00 0.89 10.30
CA ARG A 110 9.73 0.54 10.96
C ARG A 110 9.00 -0.62 10.26
N GLY A 111 9.55 -1.12 9.15
CA GLY A 111 8.95 -2.16 8.32
C GLY A 111 7.89 -1.66 7.34
N TYR A 112 7.77 -0.34 7.12
CA TYR A 112 6.79 0.24 6.22
C TYR A 112 7.35 0.35 4.80
N THR A 113 6.50 0.04 3.82
CA THR A 113 6.79 0.20 2.38
C THR A 113 6.19 1.51 1.85
N ALA A 114 6.49 1.85 0.60
CA ALA A 114 5.84 2.97 -0.09
C ALA A 114 4.30 2.83 -0.09
N LEU A 115 3.78 1.61 -0.31
CA LEU A 115 2.34 1.34 -0.29
C LEU A 115 1.74 1.61 1.09
N SER A 116 2.34 1.10 2.18
CA SER A 116 1.79 1.31 3.52
C SER A 116 1.79 2.79 3.94
N HIS A 117 2.84 3.56 3.58
CA HIS A 117 2.84 5.00 3.81
C HIS A 117 1.75 5.73 3.03
N ALA A 118 1.54 5.38 1.75
CA ALA A 118 0.49 5.98 0.92
C ALA A 118 -0.92 5.67 1.47
N ILE A 119 -1.16 4.43 1.93
CA ILE A 119 -2.43 4.01 2.54
C ILE A 119 -2.69 4.80 3.84
N GLU A 120 -1.70 4.91 4.73
CA GLU A 120 -1.87 5.63 5.99
C GLU A 120 -2.12 7.14 5.77
N ALA A 121 -1.47 7.73 4.77
CA ALA A 121 -1.65 9.12 4.40
C ALA A 121 -2.87 9.39 3.50
N MET A 122 -3.60 8.35 3.07
CA MET A 122 -4.79 8.41 2.19
C MET A 122 -4.50 9.02 0.81
N TYR A 123 -3.31 8.80 0.25
CA TYR A 123 -2.97 9.23 -1.11
C TYR A 123 -3.40 8.16 -2.13
N GLU A 124 -4.70 8.14 -2.44
CA GLU A 124 -5.32 7.08 -3.25
C GLU A 124 -4.73 6.97 -4.66
N ASP A 125 -4.34 8.08 -5.29
CA ASP A 125 -3.69 8.07 -6.61
C ASP A 125 -2.33 7.37 -6.56
N VAL A 126 -1.58 7.57 -5.48
CA VAL A 126 -0.29 6.89 -5.26
C VAL A 126 -0.52 5.41 -4.99
N VAL A 127 -1.53 5.07 -4.17
CA VAL A 127 -1.91 3.67 -3.90
C VAL A 127 -2.26 2.96 -5.21
N GLU A 128 -3.09 3.57 -6.06
CA GLU A 128 -3.47 3.00 -7.35
C GLU A 128 -2.26 2.81 -8.27
N THR A 129 -1.38 3.80 -8.32
CA THR A 129 -0.15 3.72 -9.12
C THR A 129 0.76 2.58 -8.66
N LEU A 130 0.89 2.38 -7.36
CA LEU A 130 1.68 1.28 -6.79
C LEU A 130 1.01 -0.08 -7.05
N LEU A 131 -0.30 -0.20 -6.84
CA LEU A 131 -1.05 -1.44 -7.09
C LEU A 131 -1.03 -1.85 -8.58
N ASN A 132 -0.83 -0.93 -9.51
CA ASN A 132 -0.69 -1.26 -10.93
C ASN A 132 0.69 -1.87 -11.28
N ARG A 133 1.60 -2.05 -10.31
CA ARG A 133 2.91 -2.67 -10.53
C ARG A 133 2.83 -4.17 -10.27
N PRO A 134 3.18 -5.03 -11.26
CA PRO A 134 3.10 -6.47 -11.11
C PRO A 134 4.08 -7.03 -10.07
N GLU A 135 5.18 -6.32 -9.81
CA GLU A 135 6.19 -6.65 -8.83
C GLU A 135 5.82 -6.27 -7.39
N LEU A 136 4.72 -5.53 -7.18
CA LEU A 136 4.33 -5.06 -5.86
C LEU A 136 3.84 -6.21 -4.97
N ASP A 137 4.35 -6.29 -3.74
CA ASP A 137 3.76 -7.10 -2.67
C ASP A 137 2.64 -6.31 -1.96
N PRO A 138 1.36 -6.73 -2.08
CA PRO A 138 0.24 -6.05 -1.44
C PRO A 138 0.16 -6.32 0.07
N ASN A 139 0.98 -7.25 0.60
CA ASN A 139 0.96 -7.69 2.00
C ASN A 139 1.75 -6.76 2.94
N CYS A 140 1.81 -5.48 2.57
CA CYS A 140 2.44 -4.48 3.43
C CYS A 140 1.62 -4.25 4.71
N ARG A 141 2.33 -3.81 5.74
CA ARG A 141 1.75 -3.51 7.05
C ARG A 141 1.95 -2.04 7.40
N GLY A 142 0.92 -1.43 7.95
CA GLY A 142 0.92 -0.06 8.47
C GLY A 142 1.02 -0.03 9.99
N LEU A 143 0.42 1.00 10.60
CA LEU A 143 0.37 1.18 12.06
C LEU A 143 -0.18 -0.06 12.76
N ASN A 144 0.42 -0.41 13.90
CA ASN A 144 0.06 -1.59 14.71
C ASN A 144 0.10 -2.91 13.93
N GLY A 145 1.02 -3.02 12.96
CA GLY A 145 1.15 -4.22 12.13
C GLY A 145 -0.06 -4.52 11.24
N ARG A 146 -0.95 -3.54 11.07
CA ARG A 146 -2.20 -3.70 10.32
C ARG A 146 -1.95 -4.01 8.85
N PRO A 147 -2.47 -5.13 8.32
CA PRO A 147 -2.43 -5.40 6.89
C PRO A 147 -3.19 -4.35 6.07
N ALA A 148 -2.69 -4.04 4.88
CA ALA A 148 -3.34 -3.10 3.97
C ALA A 148 -4.82 -3.45 3.72
N LEU A 149 -5.12 -4.75 3.58
CA LEU A 149 -6.48 -5.24 3.40
C LEU A 149 -7.40 -4.85 4.57
N LEU A 150 -6.96 -5.07 5.82
CA LEU A 150 -7.73 -4.70 7.01
C LEU A 150 -7.92 -3.19 7.14
N ALA A 151 -6.91 -2.39 6.74
CA ALA A 151 -7.01 -0.94 6.76
C ALA A 151 -8.14 -0.43 5.86
N TYR A 152 -8.33 -1.03 4.67
CA TYR A 152 -9.40 -0.65 3.76
C TYR A 152 -10.76 -1.22 4.15
N VAL A 153 -10.81 -2.38 4.81
CA VAL A 153 -12.05 -2.91 5.41
C VAL A 153 -12.60 -1.94 6.47
N TRP A 154 -11.76 -1.42 7.35
CA TRP A 154 -12.20 -0.45 8.37
C TRP A 154 -12.60 0.92 7.80
N ARG A 155 -12.11 1.26 6.60
CA ARG A 155 -12.55 2.45 5.86
C ARG A 155 -13.79 2.21 5.01
N ASP A 156 -14.36 1.00 5.07
CA ASP A 156 -15.53 0.58 4.29
C ASP A 156 -15.34 0.74 2.76
N ASN A 157 -14.08 0.65 2.31
CA ASN A 157 -13.72 0.84 0.91
C ASN A 157 -13.68 -0.50 0.16
N LYS A 158 -14.86 -0.93 -0.30
CA LYS A 158 -15.05 -2.19 -1.04
C LYS A 158 -14.14 -2.30 -2.27
N GLU A 159 -14.02 -1.23 -3.04
CA GLU A 159 -13.22 -1.22 -4.28
C GLU A 159 -11.74 -1.55 -3.99
N ARG A 160 -11.16 -0.92 -2.96
CA ARG A 160 -9.77 -1.17 -2.57
C ARG A 160 -9.57 -2.56 -1.97
N VAL A 161 -10.55 -3.06 -1.23
CA VAL A 161 -10.55 -4.45 -0.75
C VAL A 161 -10.49 -5.42 -1.93
N GLU A 162 -11.34 -5.26 -2.94
CA GLU A 162 -11.34 -6.10 -4.14
C GLU A 162 -10.00 -6.01 -4.90
N ARG A 163 -9.48 -4.80 -5.08
CA ARG A 163 -8.20 -4.56 -5.76
C ARG A 163 -7.04 -5.27 -5.06
N LEU A 164 -6.90 -5.11 -3.74
CA LEU A 164 -5.86 -5.78 -2.97
C LEU A 164 -5.96 -7.31 -3.08
N LEU A 165 -7.16 -7.87 -3.00
CA LEU A 165 -7.38 -9.31 -3.14
C LEU A 165 -7.05 -9.83 -4.54
N VAL A 166 -7.33 -9.05 -5.60
CA VAL A 166 -6.93 -9.38 -6.98
C VAL A 166 -5.41 -9.39 -7.12
N HIS A 167 -4.71 -8.50 -6.42
CA HIS A 167 -3.24 -8.44 -6.41
C HIS A 167 -2.57 -9.45 -5.44
N GLY A 168 -3.34 -10.37 -4.83
CA GLY A 168 -2.80 -11.43 -3.99
C GLY A 168 -2.59 -11.06 -2.53
N ALA A 169 -3.34 -10.08 -2.01
CA ALA A 169 -3.35 -9.83 -0.57
C ALA A 169 -3.85 -11.06 0.19
N ASP A 170 -3.14 -11.44 1.27
CA ASP A 170 -3.53 -12.54 2.13
C ASP A 170 -4.81 -12.16 2.89
N VAL A 171 -5.90 -12.84 2.53
CA VAL A 171 -7.24 -12.63 3.11
C VAL A 171 -7.29 -12.96 4.61
N ASN A 172 -6.35 -13.78 5.10
CA ASN A 172 -6.26 -14.23 6.49
C ASN A 172 -5.13 -13.53 7.29
N ALA A 173 -4.49 -12.52 6.69
CA ALA A 173 -3.47 -11.76 7.39
C ALA A 173 -4.03 -11.11 8.66
N GLN A 174 -3.32 -11.27 9.77
CA GLN A 174 -3.69 -10.73 11.09
C GLN A 174 -2.88 -9.48 11.42
N ASP A 175 -3.48 -8.52 12.13
CA ASP A 175 -2.77 -7.40 12.75
C ASP A 175 -2.12 -7.80 14.09
N SER A 176 -1.63 -6.80 14.86
CA SER A 176 -1.01 -7.02 16.16
C SER A 176 -1.96 -7.59 17.21
N ASP A 177 -3.27 -7.41 17.04
CA ASP A 177 -4.29 -7.92 17.97
C ASP A 177 -4.83 -9.29 17.52
N GLY A 178 -4.33 -9.80 16.39
CA GLY A 178 -4.78 -11.04 15.77
C GLY A 178 -6.04 -10.88 14.93
N ASP A 179 -6.52 -9.66 14.73
CA ASP A 179 -7.71 -9.42 13.92
C ASP A 179 -7.41 -9.57 12.42
N THR A 180 -8.29 -10.26 11.71
CA THR A 180 -8.27 -10.39 10.25
C THR A 180 -9.21 -9.37 9.59
N ALA A 181 -9.11 -9.24 8.28
CA ALA A 181 -10.06 -8.46 7.49
C ALA A 181 -11.52 -8.86 7.77
N LEU A 182 -11.79 -10.16 7.98
CA LEU A 182 -13.14 -10.65 8.27
C LEU A 182 -13.66 -10.21 9.66
N HIS A 183 -12.77 -10.06 10.68
CA HIS A 183 -13.15 -9.46 11.96
C HIS A 183 -13.60 -8.00 11.75
N GLY A 184 -12.81 -7.22 11.03
CA GLY A 184 -13.14 -5.82 10.72
C GLY A 184 -14.44 -5.69 9.92
N ALA A 185 -14.67 -6.53 8.90
CA ALA A 185 -15.90 -6.53 8.12
C ALA A 185 -17.13 -6.93 8.93
N ALA A 186 -16.97 -7.87 9.85
CA ALA A 186 -18.02 -8.27 10.80
C ALA A 186 -18.36 -7.14 11.78
N GLN A 187 -17.35 -6.36 12.20
CA GLN A 187 -17.52 -5.19 13.06
C GLN A 187 -18.25 -4.05 12.35
N THR A 188 -17.85 -3.70 11.12
CA THR A 188 -18.49 -2.63 10.35
C THR A 188 -19.89 -3.01 9.89
N GLY A 189 -20.16 -4.32 9.74
CA GLY A 189 -21.44 -4.84 9.26
C GLY A 189 -21.62 -4.75 7.75
N ASN A 190 -20.56 -4.43 6.99
CA ASN A 190 -20.64 -4.40 5.53
C ASN A 190 -20.73 -5.82 4.97
N VAL A 191 -21.95 -6.22 4.63
CA VAL A 191 -22.27 -7.57 4.15
C VAL A 191 -21.56 -7.88 2.83
N ASP A 192 -21.37 -6.89 1.96
CA ASP A 192 -20.68 -7.08 0.69
C ASP A 192 -19.20 -7.42 0.91
N ILE A 193 -18.52 -6.68 1.80
CA ILE A 193 -17.13 -6.96 2.13
C ILE A 193 -17.01 -8.33 2.82
N VAL A 194 -17.92 -8.66 3.77
CA VAL A 194 -17.95 -10.00 4.40
C VAL A 194 -18.06 -11.09 3.33
N ARG A 195 -18.97 -10.92 2.35
CA ARG A 195 -19.15 -11.87 1.24
C ARG A 195 -17.88 -12.02 0.41
N ILE A 196 -17.28 -10.92 -0.02
CA ILE A 196 -16.06 -10.92 -0.83
C ILE A 196 -14.93 -11.66 -0.10
N LEU A 197 -14.72 -11.36 1.19
CA LEU A 197 -13.67 -11.99 1.98
C LEU A 197 -13.91 -13.51 2.10
N LEU A 198 -15.13 -13.94 2.38
CA LEU A 198 -15.50 -15.36 2.47
C LEU A 198 -15.36 -16.07 1.12
N ASP A 199 -15.77 -15.45 0.01
CA ASP A 199 -15.60 -15.97 -1.35
C ASP A 199 -14.13 -16.11 -1.74
N LYS A 200 -13.23 -15.31 -1.12
CA LYS A 200 -11.77 -15.37 -1.28
C LYS A 200 -11.07 -16.28 -0.26
N GLY A 201 -11.84 -17.06 0.54
CA GLY A 201 -11.30 -18.05 1.44
C GLY A 201 -10.91 -17.51 2.83
N ALA A 202 -11.53 -16.42 3.27
CA ALA A 202 -11.37 -15.97 4.65
C ALA A 202 -11.87 -17.06 5.62
N ASN A 203 -11.08 -17.33 6.66
CA ASN A 203 -11.47 -18.26 7.70
C ASN A 203 -12.59 -17.68 8.58
N ALA A 204 -13.82 -18.20 8.43
CA ALA A 204 -14.98 -17.74 9.20
C ALA A 204 -14.82 -17.94 10.72
N ASN A 205 -13.91 -18.83 11.13
CA ASN A 205 -13.63 -19.20 12.51
C ASN A 205 -12.25 -18.72 13.00
N ALA A 206 -11.64 -17.75 12.32
CA ALA A 206 -10.37 -17.17 12.74
C ALA A 206 -10.52 -16.61 14.16
N LYS A 207 -9.50 -16.85 15.00
CA LYS A 207 -9.46 -16.32 16.36
C LYS A 207 -8.39 -15.23 16.47
N ASN A 208 -8.77 -14.11 17.07
CA ASN A 208 -7.82 -13.08 17.46
C ASN A 208 -7.13 -13.43 18.81
N GLN A 209 -6.29 -12.54 19.34
CA GLN A 209 -5.57 -12.79 20.60
C GLN A 209 -6.49 -13.00 21.80
N GLN A 210 -7.68 -12.42 21.81
CA GLN A 210 -8.71 -12.59 22.84
C GLN A 210 -9.56 -13.85 22.63
N GLY A 211 -9.25 -14.66 21.59
CA GLY A 211 -10.05 -15.81 21.21
C GLY A 211 -11.36 -15.45 20.50
N GLY A 212 -11.58 -14.17 20.24
CA GLY A 212 -12.76 -13.66 19.55
C GLY A 212 -12.77 -14.10 18.08
N THR A 213 -13.99 -14.40 17.55
CA THR A 213 -14.21 -14.77 16.16
C THR A 213 -14.96 -13.65 15.41
N PRO A 214 -14.96 -13.62 14.07
CA PRO A 214 -15.75 -12.66 13.30
C PRO A 214 -17.24 -12.68 13.68
N LEU A 215 -17.79 -13.86 14.00
CA LEU A 215 -19.18 -13.99 14.44
C LEU A 215 -19.42 -13.29 15.78
N MET A 216 -18.47 -13.35 16.72
CA MET A 216 -18.56 -12.62 17.99
C MET A 216 -18.49 -11.11 17.77
N TRP A 217 -17.67 -10.63 16.85
CA TRP A 217 -17.63 -9.21 16.47
C TRP A 217 -18.96 -8.74 15.87
N ALA A 218 -19.55 -9.51 14.94
CA ALA A 218 -20.89 -9.22 14.42
C ALA A 218 -21.94 -9.18 15.55
N ALA A 219 -21.80 -10.07 16.55
CA ALA A 219 -22.70 -10.16 17.71
C ALA A 219 -22.58 -8.93 18.63
N VAL A 220 -21.37 -8.50 18.98
CA VAL A 220 -21.11 -7.31 19.81
C VAL A 220 -21.70 -6.05 19.17
N TYR A 221 -21.46 -5.87 17.88
CA TYR A 221 -21.88 -4.68 17.14
C TYR A 221 -23.34 -4.72 16.64
N GLY A 222 -24.01 -5.88 16.75
CA GLY A 222 -25.43 -6.03 16.40
C GLY A 222 -25.68 -6.19 14.89
N ASN A 223 -24.67 -6.62 14.14
CA ASN A 223 -24.69 -6.75 12.69
C ASN A 223 -25.37 -8.05 12.25
N GLN A 224 -26.70 -8.05 12.26
CA GLN A 224 -27.54 -9.21 12.03
C GLN A 224 -27.28 -9.91 10.68
N GLU A 225 -27.20 -9.15 9.59
CA GLU A 225 -27.01 -9.71 8.25
C GLU A 225 -25.59 -10.28 8.07
N ALA A 226 -24.57 -9.64 8.65
CA ALA A 226 -23.21 -10.18 8.69
C ALA A 226 -23.18 -11.50 9.47
N ALA A 227 -23.86 -11.58 10.63
CA ALA A 227 -23.96 -12.81 11.42
C ALA A 227 -24.67 -13.94 10.64
N ARG A 228 -25.77 -13.65 9.93
CA ARG A 228 -26.45 -14.63 9.06
C ARG A 228 -25.51 -15.14 7.97
N LEU A 229 -24.82 -14.25 7.30
CA LEU A 229 -23.90 -14.61 6.23
C LEU A 229 -22.75 -15.47 6.76
N LEU A 230 -22.12 -15.07 7.88
CA LEU A 230 -21.06 -15.84 8.52
C LEU A 230 -21.51 -17.27 8.86
N LEU A 231 -22.70 -17.43 9.48
CA LEU A 231 -23.28 -18.74 9.80
C LEU A 231 -23.52 -19.58 8.54
N SER A 232 -24.10 -18.98 7.49
CA SER A 232 -24.33 -19.67 6.21
C SER A 232 -23.05 -20.12 5.51
N ARG A 233 -21.91 -19.55 5.90
CA ARG A 233 -20.58 -19.83 5.36
C ARG A 233 -19.68 -20.62 6.32
N GLY A 234 -20.29 -21.27 7.35
CA GLY A 234 -19.60 -22.20 8.22
C GLY A 234 -18.97 -21.59 9.49
N ALA A 235 -19.40 -20.41 9.89
CA ALA A 235 -19.03 -19.90 11.21
C ALA A 235 -19.66 -20.75 12.30
N ASP A 236 -18.84 -21.19 13.27
CA ASP A 236 -19.27 -22.02 14.40
C ASP A 236 -19.71 -21.15 15.58
N ALA A 237 -21.02 -21.12 15.82
CA ALA A 237 -21.62 -20.36 16.92
C ALA A 237 -21.31 -20.91 18.32
N SER A 238 -20.79 -22.13 18.42
CA SER A 238 -20.42 -22.77 19.68
C SER A 238 -19.05 -22.40 20.22
N LEU A 239 -18.21 -21.76 19.36
CA LEU A 239 -16.87 -21.32 19.76
C LEU A 239 -16.95 -20.32 20.90
N LYS A 240 -15.97 -20.43 21.79
CA LYS A 240 -15.79 -19.55 22.94
C LYS A 240 -14.51 -18.77 22.80
N ASP A 241 -14.54 -17.53 23.23
CA ASP A 241 -13.34 -16.71 23.43
C ASP A 241 -12.54 -17.16 24.68
N ASN A 242 -11.49 -16.40 25.03
CA ASN A 242 -10.64 -16.74 26.18
C ASN A 242 -11.35 -16.61 27.54
N ASP A 243 -12.45 -15.86 27.58
CA ASP A 243 -13.30 -15.73 28.78
C ASP A 243 -14.42 -16.77 28.82
N GLY A 244 -14.45 -17.70 27.86
CA GLY A 244 -15.45 -18.76 27.74
C GLY A 244 -16.80 -18.28 27.21
N ILE A 245 -16.86 -17.09 26.57
CA ILE A 245 -18.09 -16.44 26.13
C ILE A 245 -18.34 -16.77 24.64
N THR A 246 -19.57 -17.14 24.30
CA THR A 246 -20.02 -17.41 22.94
C THR A 246 -20.52 -16.14 22.23
N ALA A 247 -20.70 -16.20 20.91
CA ALA A 247 -21.30 -15.11 20.13
C ALA A 247 -22.71 -14.74 20.64
N ALA A 248 -23.53 -15.75 21.03
CA ALA A 248 -24.88 -15.51 21.53
C ALA A 248 -24.87 -14.79 22.89
N GLU A 249 -23.94 -15.12 23.77
CA GLU A 249 -23.77 -14.46 25.06
C GLU A 249 -23.26 -13.02 24.86
N TRP A 250 -22.32 -12.78 23.92
CA TRP A 250 -21.88 -11.44 23.56
C TRP A 250 -23.04 -10.59 23.03
N ALA A 251 -23.88 -11.14 22.13
CA ALA A 251 -25.07 -10.46 21.64
C ALA A 251 -26.04 -10.08 22.77
N ALA A 252 -26.29 -11.00 23.71
CA ALA A 252 -27.15 -10.77 24.85
C ALA A 252 -26.62 -9.68 25.80
N ARG A 253 -25.32 -9.72 26.14
CA ARG A 253 -24.66 -8.73 26.99
C ARG A 253 -24.71 -7.30 26.39
N ASN A 254 -24.73 -7.21 25.07
CA ASN A 254 -24.79 -5.94 24.33
C ASN A 254 -26.21 -5.55 23.91
N ASN A 255 -27.25 -6.23 24.39
CA ASN A 255 -28.65 -5.98 24.06
C ASN A 255 -28.98 -6.09 22.55
N ARG A 256 -28.34 -7.04 21.84
CA ARG A 256 -28.51 -7.27 20.40
C ARG A 256 -29.54 -8.36 20.13
N GLU A 257 -30.78 -8.15 20.53
CA GLU A 257 -31.86 -9.17 20.49
C GLU A 257 -32.03 -9.80 19.11
N LYS A 258 -31.96 -9.01 18.04
CA LYS A 258 -32.08 -9.51 16.66
C LYS A 258 -30.97 -10.52 16.34
N VAL A 259 -29.73 -10.25 16.77
CA VAL A 259 -28.60 -11.16 16.56
C VAL A 259 -28.75 -12.40 17.44
N VAL A 260 -29.21 -12.25 18.68
CA VAL A 260 -29.52 -13.40 19.56
C VAL A 260 -30.53 -14.34 18.88
N SER A 261 -31.57 -13.79 18.25
CA SER A 261 -32.59 -14.60 17.52
C SER A 261 -31.95 -15.37 16.35
N VAL A 262 -31.05 -14.72 15.60
CA VAL A 262 -30.32 -15.39 14.50
C VAL A 262 -29.46 -16.53 15.03
N LEU A 263 -28.68 -16.27 16.09
CA LEU A 263 -27.75 -17.25 16.67
C LEU A 263 -28.48 -18.46 17.33
N LYS A 264 -29.71 -18.26 17.76
CA LYS A 264 -30.58 -19.33 18.29
C LYS A 264 -31.40 -20.06 17.21
N GLY A 265 -31.20 -19.77 15.93
CA GLY A 265 -31.93 -20.39 14.82
C GLY A 265 -33.40 -20.01 14.77
N LYS A 266 -33.79 -18.87 15.35
CA LYS A 266 -35.19 -18.38 15.41
C LYS A 266 -35.47 -17.22 14.45
N GLY A 267 -34.57 -16.98 13.50
CA GLY A 267 -34.66 -15.84 12.58
C GLY A 267 -34.61 -16.22 11.10
#